data_d2271cda6f1e0376fbf30efa7b90a8df
#
_entry.id   d2271cda6f1e0376fbf30efa7b90a8df
#
_cell.length_a   1.000
_cell.length_b   1.000
_cell.length_c   1.000
_cell.angle_alpha   90.00
_cell.angle_beta   90.00
_cell.angle_gamma   90.00
#
_symmetry.space_group_name_H-M   'P 1'
#
loop_
_entity.id
_entity.type
_entity.pdbx_description
1 polymer ?
#
loop_
_entity_poly.entity_id
_entity_poly.type
_entity_poly.pdbx_seq_one_letter_code
_entity_poly.pdbx_strand_id
1 'polypeptide(L)'
;MIRVLLVEDDMGLAGNIIDYLELEDMVCDHAANGVAALSLIQKHPFDVMVLDINLPRLDGLSVCERVREDGNDTPIIMLTARDQLENKLEGFQKGADDYLVKPFDMPELVARVFALAHRRSSQVKKLRFGNVSLAMGSDVVSVENVPIKLSPTAFTLLKALLQQQGKVMPRERLLDAVWGEEAPESNALKVHLHNLRKSLVQANASIEVKAVAGTGFCVTLKPE
;
A
#
# COMPACT_ATOMS: atom_id res chain seq x y z
N MET A 1 -12.48 11.76 1.16
CA MET A 1 -13.06 10.97 2.27
C MET A 1 -12.09 9.83 2.53
N ILE A 2 -11.55 9.72 3.74
CA ILE A 2 -10.57 8.70 4.14
C ILE A 2 -11.33 7.40 4.44
N ARG A 3 -10.89 6.28 3.86
CA ARG A 3 -11.41 4.95 4.14
C ARG A 3 -10.50 4.20 5.10
N VAL A 4 -11.01 3.84 6.27
CA VAL A 4 -10.31 3.12 7.31
C VAL A 4 -10.78 1.68 7.37
N LEU A 5 -9.87 0.71 7.48
CA LEU A 5 -10.19 -0.65 7.87
C LEU A 5 -9.86 -0.81 9.35
N LEU A 6 -10.87 -0.94 10.19
CA LEU A 6 -10.70 -1.24 11.61
C LEU A 6 -10.75 -2.75 11.83
N VAL A 7 -9.73 -3.27 12.51
CA VAL A 7 -9.65 -4.70 12.88
C VAL A 7 -9.53 -4.80 14.40
N GLU A 8 -10.66 -5.15 15.03
CA GLU A 8 -10.83 -5.17 16.49
C GLU A 8 -11.91 -6.20 16.83
N ASP A 9 -11.67 -7.08 17.78
CA ASP A 9 -12.64 -8.12 18.18
C ASP A 9 -13.55 -7.68 19.32
N ASP A 10 -13.14 -6.69 20.12
CA ASP A 10 -14.02 -6.05 21.11
C ASP A 10 -15.03 -5.14 20.40
N MET A 11 -16.27 -5.59 20.31
CA MET A 11 -17.36 -4.88 19.65
C MET A 11 -17.70 -3.54 20.31
N GLY A 12 -17.46 -3.39 21.63
CA GLY A 12 -17.69 -2.14 22.35
C GLY A 12 -16.64 -1.09 21.96
N LEU A 13 -15.38 -1.47 21.95
CA LEU A 13 -14.29 -0.59 21.52
C LEU A 13 -14.41 -0.27 20.01
N ALA A 14 -14.72 -1.28 19.20
CA ALA A 14 -14.90 -1.10 17.75
C ALA A 14 -16.03 -0.10 17.46
N GLY A 15 -17.19 -0.23 18.12
CA GLY A 15 -18.30 0.72 17.97
C GLY A 15 -17.88 2.16 18.30
N ASN A 16 -17.23 2.36 19.44
CA ASN A 16 -16.75 3.68 19.85
C ASN A 16 -15.76 4.29 18.84
N ILE A 17 -14.85 3.49 18.30
CA ILE A 17 -13.88 3.95 17.28
C ILE A 17 -14.62 4.33 15.99
N ILE A 18 -15.54 3.49 15.51
CA ILE A 18 -16.32 3.73 14.29
C ILE A 18 -17.10 5.03 14.41
N ASP A 19 -17.90 5.18 15.48
CA ASP A 19 -18.70 6.37 15.71
C ASP A 19 -17.85 7.64 15.70
N TYR A 20 -16.67 7.59 16.33
CA TYR A 20 -15.79 8.75 16.40
C TYR A 20 -15.13 9.06 15.03
N LEU A 21 -14.73 8.05 14.27
CA LEU A 21 -14.17 8.24 12.92
C LEU A 21 -15.21 8.79 11.94
N GLU A 22 -16.48 8.35 12.05
CA GLU A 22 -17.57 8.85 11.23
C GLU A 22 -17.91 10.32 11.55
N LEU A 23 -17.80 10.75 12.82
CA LEU A 23 -17.94 12.17 13.20
C LEU A 23 -16.84 13.05 12.57
N GLU A 24 -15.70 12.48 12.21
CA GLU A 24 -14.59 13.16 11.53
C GLU A 24 -14.61 12.98 10.01
N ASP A 25 -15.78 12.71 9.42
CA ASP A 25 -15.99 12.52 7.98
C ASP A 25 -15.15 11.39 7.33
N MET A 26 -14.85 10.33 8.09
CA MET A 26 -14.19 9.13 7.59
C MET A 26 -15.18 8.00 7.38
N VAL A 27 -14.89 7.09 6.47
CA VAL A 27 -15.65 5.84 6.26
C VAL A 27 -14.88 4.71 6.89
N CYS A 28 -15.53 3.95 7.78
CA CYS A 28 -14.90 2.85 8.50
C CYS A 28 -15.55 1.52 8.15
N ASP A 29 -14.78 0.60 7.56
CA ASP A 29 -15.15 -0.81 7.42
C ASP A 29 -14.56 -1.61 8.59
N HIS A 30 -15.30 -2.56 9.16
CA HIS A 30 -14.91 -3.32 10.34
C HIS A 30 -14.68 -4.80 10.06
N ALA A 31 -13.64 -5.37 10.68
CA ALA A 31 -13.35 -6.80 10.72
C ALA A 31 -13.11 -7.25 12.17
N ALA A 32 -13.85 -8.26 12.64
CA ALA A 32 -13.71 -8.78 14.00
C ALA A 32 -12.60 -9.83 14.18
N ASN A 33 -11.77 -10.08 13.18
CA ASN A 33 -10.62 -10.99 13.24
C ASN A 33 -9.69 -10.82 12.03
N GLY A 34 -8.46 -11.33 12.13
CA GLY A 34 -7.45 -11.19 11.10
C GLY A 34 -7.80 -11.84 9.76
N VAL A 35 -8.55 -12.94 9.74
CA VAL A 35 -8.96 -13.61 8.49
C VAL A 35 -9.94 -12.74 7.70
N ALA A 36 -10.92 -12.13 8.38
CA ALA A 36 -11.86 -11.19 7.78
C ALA A 36 -11.14 -9.95 7.26
N ALA A 37 -10.17 -9.41 8.02
CA ALA A 37 -9.35 -8.27 7.62
C ALA A 37 -8.59 -8.52 6.31
N LEU A 38 -7.93 -9.67 6.17
CA LEU A 38 -7.23 -10.04 4.93
C LEU A 38 -8.19 -10.15 3.74
N SER A 39 -9.38 -10.69 3.94
CA SER A 39 -10.40 -10.76 2.88
C SER A 39 -10.88 -9.38 2.43
N LEU A 40 -11.04 -8.42 3.35
CA LEU A 40 -11.49 -7.07 3.04
C LEU A 40 -10.40 -6.27 2.32
N ILE A 41 -9.16 -6.30 2.82
CA ILE A 41 -8.06 -5.51 2.25
C ILE A 41 -7.65 -5.99 0.84
N GLN A 42 -7.93 -7.25 0.50
CA GLN A 42 -7.71 -7.78 -0.85
C GLN A 42 -8.81 -7.33 -1.83
N LYS A 43 -10.04 -7.08 -1.36
CA LYS A 43 -11.18 -6.73 -2.20
C LYS A 43 -11.38 -5.23 -2.37
N HIS A 44 -11.01 -4.45 -1.36
CA HIS A 44 -11.30 -3.01 -1.32
C HIS A 44 -10.03 -2.21 -1.00
N PRO A 45 -9.86 -1.03 -1.62
CA PRO A 45 -8.78 -0.12 -1.27
C PRO A 45 -9.12 0.62 0.03
N PHE A 46 -8.13 0.71 0.94
CA PHE A 46 -8.18 1.50 2.17
C PHE A 46 -7.03 2.50 2.19
N ASP A 47 -7.25 3.62 2.88
CA ASP A 47 -6.22 4.64 3.07
C ASP A 47 -5.37 4.37 4.32
N VAL A 48 -5.96 3.75 5.36
CA VAL A 48 -5.29 3.30 6.59
C VAL A 48 -5.97 2.03 7.12
N MET A 49 -5.18 1.14 7.72
CA MET A 49 -5.66 0.04 8.55
C MET A 49 -5.33 0.33 10.02
N VAL A 50 -6.32 0.25 10.89
CA VAL A 50 -6.15 0.25 12.36
C VAL A 50 -6.32 -1.19 12.82
N LEU A 51 -5.29 -1.79 13.43
CA LEU A 51 -5.17 -3.23 13.61
C LEU A 51 -4.79 -3.58 15.04
N ASP A 52 -5.69 -4.25 15.77
CA ASP A 52 -5.33 -4.82 17.07
C ASP A 52 -4.34 -5.98 16.91
N ILE A 53 -3.38 -6.07 17.80
CA ILE A 53 -2.44 -7.19 17.88
C ILE A 53 -3.15 -8.45 18.35
N ASN A 54 -3.98 -8.33 19.38
CA ASN A 54 -4.60 -9.47 20.04
C ASN A 54 -5.93 -9.87 19.39
N LEU A 55 -5.88 -10.47 18.23
CA LEU A 55 -7.06 -10.90 17.48
C LEU A 55 -7.25 -12.42 17.57
N PRO A 56 -8.50 -12.90 17.58
CA PRO A 56 -8.80 -14.32 17.46
C PRO A 56 -8.47 -14.85 16.05
N ARG A 57 -8.18 -16.15 15.95
CA ARG A 57 -7.88 -16.91 14.72
C ARG A 57 -6.56 -16.56 14.06
N LEU A 58 -6.28 -15.29 13.80
CA LEU A 58 -5.04 -14.80 13.20
C LEU A 58 -4.70 -13.48 13.87
N ASP A 59 -3.56 -13.45 14.59
CA ASP A 59 -3.09 -12.26 15.30
C ASP A 59 -2.72 -11.11 14.36
N GLY A 60 -2.72 -9.87 14.90
CA GLY A 60 -2.49 -8.67 14.11
C GLY A 60 -1.09 -8.58 13.52
N LEU A 61 -0.07 -9.12 14.18
CA LEU A 61 1.29 -9.15 13.65
C LEU A 61 1.38 -10.02 12.39
N SER A 62 0.73 -11.19 12.43
CA SER A 62 0.62 -12.09 11.28
C SER A 62 -0.21 -11.49 10.13
N VAL A 63 -1.26 -10.71 10.44
CA VAL A 63 -2.03 -9.96 9.43
C VAL A 63 -1.14 -8.93 8.76
N CYS A 64 -0.42 -8.12 9.53
CA CYS A 64 0.49 -7.10 9.02
C CYS A 64 1.54 -7.70 8.07
N GLU A 65 2.20 -8.77 8.50
CA GLU A 65 3.22 -9.46 7.71
C GLU A 65 2.67 -9.94 6.35
N ARG A 66 1.49 -10.60 6.33
CA ARG A 66 0.84 -11.06 5.10
C ARG A 66 0.43 -9.90 4.17
N VAL A 67 -0.10 -8.82 4.73
CA VAL A 67 -0.43 -7.60 3.96
C VAL A 67 0.82 -7.05 3.25
N ARG A 68 1.97 -7.05 3.93
CA ARG A 68 3.24 -6.60 3.34
C ARG A 68 3.84 -7.60 2.34
N GLU A 69 3.72 -8.89 2.59
CA GLU A 69 4.13 -9.95 1.66
C GLU A 69 3.32 -9.92 0.36
N ASP A 70 2.02 -9.59 0.44
CA ASP A 70 1.15 -9.39 -0.72
C ASP A 70 1.46 -8.09 -1.48
N GLY A 71 2.37 -7.26 -0.98
CA GLY A 71 2.78 -6.01 -1.61
C GLY A 71 1.81 -4.87 -1.40
N ASN A 72 0.88 -5.00 -0.46
CA ASN A 72 -0.05 -3.94 -0.13
C ASN A 72 0.65 -2.88 0.74
N ASP A 73 0.62 -1.63 0.30
CA ASP A 73 1.27 -0.48 0.92
C ASP A 73 0.33 0.41 1.74
N THR A 74 -0.88 -0.08 2.06
CA THR A 74 -1.79 0.59 2.99
C THR A 74 -1.10 0.78 4.34
N PRO A 75 -1.01 2.01 4.87
CA PRO A 75 -0.42 2.26 6.18
C PRO A 75 -1.15 1.52 7.29
N ILE A 76 -0.42 0.99 8.26
CA ILE A 76 -0.95 0.21 9.37
C ILE A 76 -0.59 0.86 10.71
N ILE A 77 -1.61 1.18 11.50
CA ILE A 77 -1.50 1.57 12.91
C ILE A 77 -1.80 0.32 13.75
N MET A 78 -0.83 -0.13 14.54
CA MET A 78 -1.06 -1.22 15.48
C MET A 78 -1.64 -0.69 16.79
N LEU A 79 -2.73 -1.31 17.26
CA LEU A 79 -3.23 -1.13 18.62
C LEU A 79 -2.57 -2.17 19.53
N THR A 80 -1.96 -1.75 20.64
CA THR A 80 -1.20 -2.65 21.53
C THR A 80 -1.46 -2.37 22.99
N ALA A 81 -1.40 -3.39 23.84
CA ALA A 81 -1.43 -3.20 25.30
C ALA A 81 -0.09 -2.64 25.80
N ARG A 82 -0.12 -1.97 26.97
CA ARG A 82 1.02 -1.23 27.56
C ARG A 82 2.23 -2.09 27.93
N ASP A 83 2.01 -3.33 28.25
CA ASP A 83 2.99 -4.33 28.69
C ASP A 83 3.69 -5.08 27.55
N GLN A 84 3.25 -4.83 26.31
CA GLN A 84 3.80 -5.47 25.12
C GLN A 84 4.81 -4.58 24.35
N LEU A 85 5.59 -3.77 25.07
CA LEU A 85 6.59 -2.87 24.48
C LEU A 85 7.64 -3.63 23.64
N GLU A 86 7.96 -4.87 24.02
CA GLU A 86 8.87 -5.75 23.26
C GLU A 86 8.29 -6.10 21.88
N ASN A 87 6.96 -6.19 21.76
CA ASN A 87 6.28 -6.43 20.50
C ASN A 87 6.33 -5.23 19.53
N LYS A 88 6.66 -4.01 20.00
CA LYS A 88 6.81 -2.84 19.11
C LYS A 88 7.99 -3.01 18.16
N LEU A 89 9.13 -3.50 18.64
CA LEU A 89 10.30 -3.76 17.78
C LEU A 89 10.01 -4.87 16.76
N GLU A 90 9.35 -5.94 17.19
CA GLU A 90 8.93 -7.02 16.30
C GLU A 90 7.92 -6.54 15.26
N GLY A 91 6.94 -5.75 15.65
CA GLY A 91 5.92 -5.25 14.74
C GLY A 91 6.44 -4.26 13.70
N PHE A 92 7.41 -3.38 14.05
CA PHE A 92 8.10 -2.57 13.04
C PHE A 92 8.87 -3.44 12.05
N GLN A 93 9.49 -4.54 12.51
CA GLN A 93 10.13 -5.52 11.62
C GLN A 93 9.12 -6.26 10.72
N LYS A 94 7.87 -6.42 11.19
CA LYS A 94 6.76 -7.02 10.43
C LYS A 94 6.03 -6.04 9.51
N GLY A 95 6.33 -4.74 9.58
CA GLY A 95 5.88 -3.77 8.59
C GLY A 95 4.78 -2.81 9.03
N ALA A 96 4.55 -2.62 10.33
CA ALA A 96 3.69 -1.56 10.85
C ALA A 96 4.31 -0.17 10.63
N ASP A 97 3.47 0.85 10.44
CA ASP A 97 3.90 2.24 10.20
C ASP A 97 3.80 3.08 11.46
N ASP A 98 2.91 2.73 12.38
CA ASP A 98 2.74 3.42 13.68
C ASP A 98 2.16 2.48 14.74
N TYR A 99 2.23 2.91 16.00
CA TYR A 99 1.73 2.20 17.18
C TYR A 99 0.94 3.13 18.08
N LEU A 100 -0.20 2.63 18.57
CA LEU A 100 -1.02 3.31 19.55
C LEU A 100 -1.30 2.37 20.74
N VAL A 101 -0.93 2.80 21.95
CA VAL A 101 -1.03 1.98 23.16
C VAL A 101 -2.41 2.13 23.78
N LYS A 102 -3.08 1.02 24.07
CA LYS A 102 -4.33 0.95 24.81
C LYS A 102 -4.07 1.15 26.33
N PRO A 103 -4.87 1.96 27.08
CA PRO A 103 -5.95 2.81 26.56
C PRO A 103 -5.40 4.08 25.88
N PHE A 104 -6.11 4.58 24.88
CA PHE A 104 -5.76 5.78 24.11
C PHE A 104 -6.94 6.74 24.01
N ASP A 105 -6.64 8.00 23.72
CA ASP A 105 -7.64 9.02 23.44
C ASP A 105 -8.05 8.99 21.95
N MET A 106 -9.36 9.10 21.67
CA MET A 106 -9.88 9.10 20.31
C MET A 106 -9.29 10.20 19.41
N PRO A 107 -9.10 11.45 19.88
CA PRO A 107 -8.39 12.47 19.08
C PRO A 107 -6.97 12.08 18.68
N GLU A 108 -6.25 11.30 19.51
CA GLU A 108 -4.91 10.81 19.16
C GLU A 108 -4.99 9.81 17.98
N LEU A 109 -5.92 8.86 18.05
CA LEU A 109 -6.14 7.91 16.95
C LEU A 109 -6.46 8.64 15.64
N VAL A 110 -7.40 9.59 15.68
CA VAL A 110 -7.79 10.41 14.52
C VAL A 110 -6.60 11.16 13.94
N ALA A 111 -5.80 11.82 14.75
CA ALA A 111 -4.62 12.56 14.29
C ALA A 111 -3.60 11.65 13.58
N ARG A 112 -3.39 10.41 14.09
CA ARG A 112 -2.52 9.42 13.48
C ARG A 112 -3.08 8.88 12.17
N VAL A 113 -4.38 8.60 12.11
CA VAL A 113 -5.07 8.20 10.87
C VAL A 113 -4.91 9.27 9.79
N PHE A 114 -5.16 10.54 10.11
CA PHE A 114 -4.95 11.66 9.18
C PHE A 114 -3.49 11.77 8.70
N ALA A 115 -2.54 11.63 9.61
CA ALA A 115 -1.12 11.73 9.26
C ALA A 115 -0.66 10.63 8.31
N LEU A 116 -1.25 9.42 8.40
CA LEU A 116 -0.87 8.26 7.61
C LEU A 116 -1.69 8.12 6.33
N ALA A 117 -2.97 8.53 6.32
CA ALA A 117 -3.86 8.33 5.17
C ALA A 117 -3.36 8.91 3.84
N HIS A 118 -2.48 9.92 3.88
CA HIS A 118 -1.90 10.57 2.70
C HIS A 118 -0.51 10.03 2.33
N ARG A 119 -0.04 9.00 3.02
CA ARG A 119 1.26 8.36 2.78
C ARG A 119 1.05 6.94 2.26
N ARG A 120 2.12 6.37 1.71
CA ARG A 120 2.20 4.94 1.43
C ARG A 120 3.23 4.33 2.36
N SER A 121 2.99 3.12 2.83
CA SER A 121 3.92 2.45 3.72
C SER A 121 5.26 2.22 3.03
N SER A 122 6.34 2.61 3.69
CA SER A 122 7.71 2.29 3.27
C SER A 122 8.14 0.87 3.66
N GLN A 123 7.31 0.17 4.43
CA GLN A 123 7.58 -1.17 4.96
C GLN A 123 7.32 -2.30 3.95
N VAL A 124 6.77 -1.97 2.78
CA VAL A 124 6.51 -2.96 1.74
C VAL A 124 7.83 -3.51 1.21
N LYS A 125 8.04 -4.80 1.39
CA LYS A 125 9.22 -5.50 0.86
C LYS A 125 9.09 -5.84 -0.62
N LYS A 126 7.86 -5.91 -1.13
CA LYS A 126 7.57 -6.34 -2.50
C LYS A 126 6.27 -5.72 -3.00
N LEU A 127 6.31 -4.94 -4.07
CA LEU A 127 5.12 -4.46 -4.77
C LEU A 127 4.63 -5.52 -5.75
N ARG A 128 3.32 -5.75 -5.83
CA ARG A 128 2.70 -6.68 -6.78
C ARG A 128 1.53 -6.05 -7.51
N PHE A 129 1.41 -6.35 -8.80
CA PHE A 129 0.23 -6.04 -9.60
C PHE A 129 0.11 -7.04 -10.75
N GLY A 130 -0.99 -7.78 -10.81
CA GLY A 130 -1.09 -8.96 -11.69
C GLY A 130 0.01 -9.98 -11.40
N ASN A 131 0.66 -10.49 -12.45
CA ASN A 131 1.79 -11.43 -12.34
C ASN A 131 3.16 -10.74 -12.22
N VAL A 132 3.20 -9.41 -12.13
CA VAL A 132 4.43 -8.63 -11.96
C VAL A 132 4.69 -8.35 -10.48
N SER A 133 5.92 -8.55 -10.04
CA SER A 133 6.38 -8.20 -8.70
C SER A 133 7.71 -7.46 -8.74
N LEU A 134 7.86 -6.49 -7.84
CA LEU A 134 9.05 -5.65 -7.69
C LEU A 134 9.52 -5.75 -6.25
N ALA A 135 10.73 -6.26 -6.03
CA ALA A 135 11.33 -6.35 -4.70
C ALA A 135 11.96 -5.01 -4.32
N MET A 136 11.54 -4.46 -3.19
CA MET A 136 12.08 -3.21 -2.65
C MET A 136 13.46 -3.48 -2.04
N GLY A 137 14.44 -2.64 -2.38
CA GLY A 137 15.80 -2.74 -1.85
C GLY A 137 16.79 -3.62 -2.64
N SER A 138 16.30 -4.45 -3.57
CA SER A 138 17.18 -5.21 -4.49
C SER A 138 17.02 -4.81 -5.95
N ASP A 139 16.09 -3.89 -6.25
CA ASP A 139 15.76 -3.38 -7.59
C ASP A 139 15.48 -4.49 -8.63
N VAL A 140 14.98 -5.63 -8.16
CA VAL A 140 14.63 -6.77 -9.00
C VAL A 140 13.14 -6.73 -9.33
N VAL A 141 12.84 -6.78 -10.63
CA VAL A 141 11.48 -6.99 -11.14
C VAL A 141 11.36 -8.43 -11.62
N SER A 142 10.24 -9.08 -11.32
CA SER A 142 9.96 -10.43 -11.78
C SER A 142 8.55 -10.52 -12.37
N VAL A 143 8.40 -11.35 -13.40
CA VAL A 143 7.10 -11.74 -13.96
C VAL A 143 6.94 -13.25 -13.74
N GLU A 144 5.86 -13.67 -13.07
CA GLU A 144 5.67 -15.09 -12.66
C GLU A 144 6.86 -15.67 -11.89
N ASN A 145 7.48 -14.84 -11.01
CA ASN A 145 8.70 -15.16 -10.27
C ASN A 145 9.98 -15.31 -11.12
N VAL A 146 9.93 -15.06 -12.43
CA VAL A 146 11.12 -15.02 -13.30
C VAL A 146 11.66 -13.60 -13.35
N PRO A 147 12.91 -13.36 -12.93
CA PRO A 147 13.51 -12.03 -12.98
C PRO A 147 13.62 -11.48 -14.40
N ILE A 148 13.29 -10.21 -14.58
CA ILE A 148 13.48 -9.47 -15.82
C ILE A 148 14.42 -8.29 -15.63
N LYS A 149 15.19 -7.96 -16.66
CA LYS A 149 16.09 -6.80 -16.65
C LYS A 149 15.36 -5.57 -17.16
N LEU A 150 15.31 -4.53 -16.35
CA LEU A 150 14.87 -3.19 -16.73
C LEU A 150 16.05 -2.21 -16.62
N SER A 151 16.02 -1.13 -17.42
CA SER A 151 16.91 -0.01 -17.16
C SER A 151 16.55 0.70 -15.85
N PRO A 152 17.47 1.40 -15.18
CA PRO A 152 17.18 2.12 -13.93
C PRO A 152 15.95 3.03 -14.04
N THR A 153 15.84 3.80 -15.12
CA THR A 153 14.70 4.67 -15.38
C THR A 153 13.40 3.89 -15.58
N ALA A 154 13.42 2.77 -16.33
CA ALA A 154 12.24 1.93 -16.52
C ALA A 154 11.79 1.26 -15.21
N PHE A 155 12.75 0.88 -14.36
CA PHE A 155 12.49 0.38 -13.02
C PHE A 155 11.78 1.43 -12.15
N THR A 156 12.32 2.65 -12.08
CA THR A 156 11.73 3.74 -11.28
C THR A 156 10.33 4.11 -11.78
N LEU A 157 10.12 4.14 -13.10
CA LEU A 157 8.80 4.35 -13.72
C LEU A 157 7.81 3.26 -13.30
N LEU A 158 8.21 1.99 -13.40
CA LEU A 158 7.36 0.87 -13.02
C LEU A 158 7.04 0.91 -11.52
N LYS A 159 8.03 1.16 -10.67
CA LYS A 159 7.86 1.29 -9.23
C LYS A 159 6.85 2.38 -8.89
N ALA A 160 7.01 3.59 -9.44
CA ALA A 160 6.10 4.70 -9.20
C ALA A 160 4.66 4.39 -9.61
N LEU A 161 4.47 3.71 -10.74
CA LEU A 161 3.16 3.32 -11.24
C LEU A 161 2.54 2.17 -10.44
N LEU A 162 3.31 1.17 -10.02
CA LEU A 162 2.83 0.06 -9.19
C LEU A 162 2.38 0.54 -7.81
N GLN A 163 3.05 1.54 -7.24
CA GLN A 163 2.65 2.17 -5.98
C GLN A 163 1.27 2.83 -6.04
N GLN A 164 0.79 3.18 -7.23
CA GLN A 164 -0.57 3.74 -7.41
C GLN A 164 -1.66 2.66 -7.50
N GLN A 165 -1.30 1.38 -7.55
CA GLN A 165 -2.24 0.25 -7.60
C GLN A 165 -3.38 0.44 -8.60
N GLY A 166 -3.05 0.82 -9.84
CA GLY A 166 -4.01 1.04 -10.92
C GLY A 166 -4.63 2.44 -10.97
N LYS A 167 -4.45 3.28 -9.95
CA LYS A 167 -4.87 4.70 -10.00
C LYS A 167 -4.02 5.48 -11.00
N VAL A 168 -4.60 6.53 -11.58
CA VAL A 168 -3.88 7.38 -12.55
C VAL A 168 -2.89 8.28 -11.82
N MET A 169 -1.63 8.22 -12.23
CA MET A 169 -0.57 9.12 -11.77
C MET A 169 -0.44 10.29 -12.74
N PRO A 170 -0.57 11.55 -12.29
CA PRO A 170 -0.34 12.72 -13.12
C PRO A 170 1.05 12.71 -13.75
N ARG A 171 1.14 13.21 -15.00
CA ARG A 171 2.41 13.24 -15.75
C ARG A 171 3.54 13.94 -14.98
N GLU A 172 3.24 15.08 -14.35
CA GLU A 172 4.20 15.87 -13.60
C GLU A 172 4.75 15.10 -12.40
N ARG A 173 3.88 14.43 -11.63
CA ARG A 173 4.30 13.57 -10.52
C ARG A 173 5.15 12.38 -10.97
N LEU A 174 4.87 11.82 -12.15
CA LEU A 174 5.67 10.73 -12.70
C LEU A 174 7.06 11.22 -13.13
N LEU A 175 7.16 12.42 -13.70
CA LEU A 175 8.44 13.07 -14.04
C LEU A 175 9.26 13.35 -12.78
N ASP A 176 8.64 13.96 -11.78
CA ASP A 176 9.26 14.26 -10.49
C ASP A 176 9.78 12.99 -9.78
N ALA A 177 8.98 11.93 -9.74
CA ALA A 177 9.36 10.66 -9.12
C ALA A 177 10.57 9.99 -9.80
N VAL A 178 10.84 10.29 -11.08
CA VAL A 178 11.90 9.63 -11.87
C VAL A 178 13.15 10.51 -11.99
N TRP A 179 12.99 11.82 -12.11
CA TRP A 179 14.09 12.75 -12.39
C TRP A 179 14.21 13.90 -11.38
N GLY A 180 13.23 14.06 -10.47
CA GLY A 180 13.22 15.20 -9.55
C GLY A 180 13.25 16.54 -10.31
N GLU A 181 14.06 17.46 -9.83
CA GLU A 181 14.22 18.80 -10.45
C GLU A 181 14.93 18.78 -11.82
N GLU A 182 15.61 17.69 -12.17
CA GLU A 182 16.35 17.53 -13.44
C GLU A 182 15.49 16.87 -14.54
N ALA A 183 14.19 17.08 -14.54
CA ALA A 183 13.29 16.46 -15.50
C ALA A 183 13.65 16.88 -16.95
N PRO A 184 13.94 15.92 -17.84
CA PRO A 184 14.35 16.22 -19.21
C PRO A 184 13.19 16.78 -20.03
N GLU A 185 13.52 17.63 -21.01
CA GLU A 185 12.52 18.18 -21.93
C GLU A 185 11.75 17.09 -22.70
N SER A 186 10.49 17.26 -22.78
CA SER A 186 9.31 16.57 -23.34
C SER A 186 9.34 15.14 -23.90
N ASN A 187 10.41 14.61 -24.49
CA ASN A 187 10.38 13.31 -25.19
C ASN A 187 10.96 12.11 -24.44
N ALA A 188 11.79 12.32 -23.43
CA ALA A 188 12.46 11.22 -22.71
C ALA A 188 11.47 10.28 -22.04
N LEU A 189 10.42 10.79 -21.40
CA LEU A 189 9.38 9.98 -20.78
C LEU A 189 8.72 9.03 -21.77
N LYS A 190 8.43 9.49 -23.00
CA LYS A 190 7.80 8.62 -24.04
C LYS A 190 8.70 7.47 -24.43
N VAL A 191 10.01 7.73 -24.58
CA VAL A 191 11.00 6.68 -24.93
C VAL A 191 11.10 5.64 -23.81
N HIS A 192 11.20 6.09 -22.55
CA HIS A 192 11.33 5.17 -21.42
C HIS A 192 10.04 4.37 -21.18
N LEU A 193 8.85 4.97 -21.34
CA LEU A 193 7.58 4.26 -21.27
C LEU A 193 7.44 3.25 -22.42
N HIS A 194 7.91 3.58 -23.64
CA HIS A 194 7.90 2.64 -24.75
C HIS A 194 8.79 1.42 -24.45
N ASN A 195 10.01 1.64 -23.96
CA ASN A 195 10.93 0.59 -23.60
C ASN A 195 10.39 -0.28 -22.45
N LEU A 196 9.79 0.33 -21.41
CA LEU A 196 9.13 -0.39 -20.33
C LEU A 196 8.00 -1.29 -20.85
N ARG A 197 7.11 -0.76 -21.69
CA ARG A 197 6.03 -1.54 -22.32
C ARG A 197 6.58 -2.73 -23.12
N LYS A 198 7.63 -2.50 -23.90
CA LYS A 198 8.28 -3.57 -24.69
C LYS A 198 8.84 -4.67 -23.79
N SER A 199 9.52 -4.32 -22.69
CA SER A 199 10.05 -5.30 -21.74
C SER A 199 8.95 -6.09 -21.04
N LEU A 200 7.85 -5.44 -20.64
CA LEU A 200 6.69 -6.12 -20.04
C LEU A 200 6.00 -7.09 -21.01
N VAL A 201 5.88 -6.71 -22.29
CA VAL A 201 5.31 -7.59 -23.32
C VAL A 201 6.22 -8.79 -23.59
N GLN A 202 7.53 -8.58 -23.71
CA GLN A 202 8.50 -9.67 -23.92
C GLN A 202 8.54 -10.67 -22.77
N ALA A 203 8.24 -10.21 -21.56
CA ALA A 203 8.19 -11.03 -20.35
C ALA A 203 6.81 -11.69 -20.11
N ASN A 204 5.84 -11.53 -21.01
CA ASN A 204 4.46 -12.01 -20.82
C ASN A 204 3.78 -11.47 -19.55
N ALA A 205 4.07 -10.20 -19.21
CA ALA A 205 3.40 -9.57 -18.09
C ALA A 205 1.89 -9.44 -18.35
N SER A 206 1.08 -9.77 -17.33
CA SER A 206 -0.39 -9.61 -17.36
C SER A 206 -0.85 -8.16 -17.20
N ILE A 207 0.09 -7.24 -17.09
CA ILE A 207 -0.17 -5.81 -16.92
C ILE A 207 0.24 -5.03 -18.17
N GLU A 208 -0.36 -3.85 -18.31
CA GLU A 208 0.03 -2.86 -19.32
C GLU A 208 0.07 -1.44 -18.71
N VAL A 209 0.97 -0.60 -19.24
CA VAL A 209 1.03 0.81 -18.89
C VAL A 209 0.21 1.61 -19.88
N LYS A 210 -0.92 2.19 -19.41
CA LYS A 210 -1.83 3.03 -20.21
C LYS A 210 -1.54 4.50 -20.00
N ALA A 211 -1.71 5.28 -21.09
CA ALA A 211 -1.82 6.72 -21.03
C ALA A 211 -3.30 7.10 -20.92
N VAL A 212 -3.63 7.94 -19.95
CA VAL A 212 -4.96 8.52 -19.77
C VAL A 212 -4.90 9.96 -20.29
N ALA A 213 -5.63 10.21 -21.39
CA ALA A 213 -5.58 11.49 -22.09
C ALA A 213 -5.85 12.68 -21.15
N GLY A 214 -4.99 13.70 -21.19
CA GLY A 214 -5.11 14.90 -20.38
C GLY A 214 -4.79 14.73 -18.88
N THR A 215 -4.56 13.49 -18.39
CA THR A 215 -4.39 13.24 -16.94
C THR A 215 -3.03 12.67 -16.60
N GLY A 216 -2.62 11.54 -17.23
CA GLY A 216 -1.35 10.91 -16.85
C GLY A 216 -1.23 9.46 -17.31
N PHE A 217 -0.69 8.61 -16.42
CA PHE A 217 -0.41 7.20 -16.71
C PHE A 217 -0.91 6.31 -15.56
N CYS A 218 -1.30 5.09 -15.89
CA CYS A 218 -1.63 4.06 -14.92
C CYS A 218 -1.16 2.68 -15.39
N VAL A 219 -1.13 1.74 -14.46
CA VAL A 219 -0.98 0.31 -14.76
C VAL A 219 -2.36 -0.34 -14.67
N THR A 220 -2.71 -1.16 -15.66
CA THR A 220 -3.95 -1.94 -15.67
C THR A 220 -3.66 -3.39 -15.99
N LEU A 221 -4.54 -4.30 -15.59
CA LEU A 221 -4.50 -5.67 -16.10
C LEU A 221 -4.85 -5.65 -17.58
N LYS A 222 -4.20 -6.52 -18.36
CA LYS A 222 -4.60 -6.75 -19.75
C LYS A 222 -5.97 -7.43 -19.75
N PRO A 223 -6.86 -7.09 -20.68
CA PRO A 223 -8.05 -7.90 -20.91
C PRO A 223 -7.64 -9.33 -21.31
N GLU A 224 -8.40 -10.30 -20.81
CA GLU A 224 -8.28 -11.69 -21.22
C GLU A 224 -8.62 -11.91 -22.70
#